data_fe449e66ed400af0e122d3c95f1aa1b9
#
_entry.id   fe449e66ed400af0e122d3c95f1aa1b9
#
_cell.length_a   1.000
_cell.length_b   1.000
_cell.length_c   1.000
_cell.angle_alpha   90.00
_cell.angle_beta   90.00
_cell.angle_gamma   90.00
#
_symmetry.space_group_name_H-M   'P 1'
#
loop_
_entity.id
_entity.type
_entity.pdbx_description
1 polymer ?
#
loop_
_entity_poly.entity_id
_entity_poly.type
_entity_poly.pdbx_seq_one_letter_code
_entity_poly.pdbx_strand_id
1 'polypeptide(L)'
;MRVLRASGMSQEEIAEALDISVPTLRKHFSFELKIGSAKVTADVLMARYRSAMGGNVSAQNKMLEQLGAATAEQKVKQRETKAPKLGKKEEQQIAAQNVGGKFAPPTPPKLVVDNR
;
A
#
# COMPACT_ATOMS: atom_id res chain seq x y z
N MET A 1 -25.50 -2.56 -8.27
CA MET A 1 -24.55 -1.48 -7.91
C MET A 1 -23.20 -1.97 -7.38
N ARG A 2 -23.13 -2.64 -6.20
CA ARG A 2 -21.87 -3.11 -5.59
C ARG A 2 -21.06 -4.04 -6.48
N VAL A 3 -21.70 -4.96 -7.18
CA VAL A 3 -21.07 -5.93 -8.09
C VAL A 3 -20.45 -5.22 -9.31
N LEU A 4 -21.16 -4.25 -9.90
CA LEU A 4 -20.65 -3.45 -11.02
C LEU A 4 -19.38 -2.67 -10.63
N ARG A 5 -19.34 -2.12 -9.40
CA ARG A 5 -18.14 -1.47 -8.89
C ARG A 5 -16.99 -2.47 -8.64
N ALA A 6 -17.30 -3.66 -8.15
CA ALA A 6 -16.33 -4.71 -7.90
C ALA A 6 -15.73 -5.30 -9.19
N SER A 7 -16.47 -5.26 -10.31
CA SER A 7 -15.95 -5.68 -11.63
C SER A 7 -15.01 -4.65 -12.28
N GLY A 8 -14.78 -3.50 -11.63
CA GLY A 8 -13.85 -2.49 -12.13
C GLY A 8 -14.48 -1.46 -13.07
N MET A 9 -15.79 -1.47 -13.23
CA MET A 9 -16.49 -0.50 -14.09
C MET A 9 -16.30 0.94 -13.58
N SER A 10 -16.13 1.88 -14.51
CA SER A 10 -16.09 3.32 -14.24
C SER A 10 -17.46 3.85 -13.77
N GLN A 11 -17.50 5.05 -13.23
CA GLN A 11 -18.75 5.65 -12.78
C GLN A 11 -19.69 5.98 -13.96
N GLU A 12 -19.10 6.30 -15.10
CA GLU A 12 -19.80 6.58 -16.35
C GLU A 12 -20.48 5.30 -16.88
N GLU A 13 -19.74 4.20 -16.97
CA GLU A 13 -20.27 2.89 -17.39
C GLU A 13 -21.35 2.37 -16.44
N ILE A 14 -21.18 2.57 -15.14
CA ILE A 14 -22.19 2.18 -14.15
C ILE A 14 -23.44 3.04 -14.29
N ALA A 15 -23.31 4.35 -14.51
CA ALA A 15 -24.42 5.26 -14.71
C ALA A 15 -25.22 4.90 -15.97
N GLU A 16 -24.52 4.59 -17.05
CA GLU A 16 -25.11 4.11 -18.31
C GLU A 16 -25.82 2.77 -18.13
N ALA A 17 -25.19 1.78 -17.47
CA ALA A 17 -25.78 0.47 -17.20
C ALA A 17 -27.03 0.52 -16.30
N LEU A 18 -27.18 1.56 -15.50
CA LEU A 18 -28.33 1.76 -14.60
C LEU A 18 -29.34 2.80 -15.13
N ASP A 19 -29.08 3.35 -16.32
CA ASP A 19 -29.88 4.38 -16.97
C ASP A 19 -30.13 5.61 -16.07
N ILE A 20 -29.07 6.07 -15.39
CA ILE A 20 -29.07 7.23 -14.51
C ILE A 20 -27.90 8.16 -14.83
N SER A 21 -28.01 9.43 -14.44
CA SER A 21 -26.89 10.37 -14.61
C SER A 21 -25.78 10.15 -13.56
N VAL A 22 -24.53 10.46 -13.90
CA VAL A 22 -23.38 10.36 -12.98
C VAL A 22 -23.59 11.21 -11.71
N PRO A 23 -24.13 12.45 -11.75
CA PRO A 23 -24.46 13.21 -10.54
C PRO A 23 -25.47 12.49 -9.64
N THR A 24 -26.49 11.87 -10.22
CA THR A 24 -27.49 11.09 -9.49
C THR A 24 -26.86 9.87 -8.84
N LEU A 25 -25.97 9.17 -9.57
CA LEU A 25 -25.21 8.04 -9.07
C LEU A 25 -24.37 8.44 -7.84
N ARG A 26 -23.64 9.54 -7.91
CA ARG A 26 -22.82 10.05 -6.80
C ARG A 26 -23.65 10.48 -5.58
N LYS A 27 -24.81 11.09 -5.82
CA LYS A 27 -25.70 11.55 -4.75
C LYS A 27 -26.31 10.41 -3.95
N HIS A 28 -26.81 9.37 -4.63
CA HIS A 28 -27.58 8.30 -4.00
C HIS A 28 -26.74 7.06 -3.64
N PHE A 29 -25.62 6.82 -4.34
CA PHE A 29 -24.80 5.60 -4.21
C PHE A 29 -23.37 5.88 -3.82
N SER A 30 -23.08 7.03 -3.19
CA SER A 30 -21.72 7.41 -2.77
C SER A 30 -21.06 6.38 -1.86
N PHE A 31 -21.83 5.75 -0.98
CA PHE A 31 -21.34 4.72 -0.07
C PHE A 31 -20.97 3.43 -0.82
N GLU A 32 -21.84 2.97 -1.70
CA GLU A 32 -21.61 1.78 -2.53
C GLU A 32 -20.43 1.98 -3.51
N LEU A 33 -20.23 3.18 -4.01
CA LEU A 33 -19.09 3.51 -4.85
C LEU A 33 -17.75 3.42 -4.12
N LYS A 34 -17.74 3.79 -2.83
CA LYS A 34 -16.53 3.74 -1.98
C LYS A 34 -16.23 2.33 -1.46
N ILE A 35 -17.22 1.63 -0.99
CA ILE A 35 -17.05 0.38 -0.22
C ILE A 35 -17.54 -0.85 -0.99
N GLY A 36 -18.26 -0.67 -2.10
CA GLY A 36 -18.92 -1.76 -2.83
C GLY A 36 -17.98 -2.89 -3.23
N SER A 37 -16.79 -2.57 -3.75
CA SER A 37 -15.80 -3.58 -4.14
C SER A 37 -15.29 -4.38 -2.95
N ALA A 38 -14.94 -3.71 -1.85
CA ALA A 38 -14.47 -4.37 -0.64
C ALA A 38 -15.55 -5.29 -0.04
N LYS A 39 -16.81 -4.85 -0.06
CA LYS A 39 -17.93 -5.64 0.46
C LYS A 39 -18.19 -6.89 -0.38
N VAL A 40 -18.18 -6.77 -1.70
CA VAL A 40 -18.33 -7.93 -2.61
C VAL A 40 -17.16 -8.89 -2.46
N THR A 41 -15.93 -8.39 -2.35
CA THR A 41 -14.75 -9.21 -2.10
C THR A 41 -14.88 -9.98 -0.79
N ALA A 42 -15.34 -9.33 0.29
CA ALA A 42 -15.57 -9.97 1.57
C ALA A 42 -16.65 -11.07 1.46
N ASP A 43 -17.75 -10.80 0.78
CA ASP A 43 -18.84 -11.78 0.60
C ASP A 43 -18.36 -13.01 -0.19
N VAL A 44 -17.58 -12.82 -1.25
CA VAL A 44 -16.98 -13.91 -2.04
C VAL A 44 -15.96 -14.71 -1.23
N LEU A 45 -15.12 -14.05 -0.42
CA LEU A 45 -14.17 -14.71 0.47
C LEU A 45 -14.90 -15.56 1.52
N MET A 46 -15.97 -15.03 2.11
CA MET A 46 -16.77 -15.77 3.09
C MET A 46 -17.49 -16.96 2.45
N ALA A 47 -18.01 -16.83 1.23
CA ALA A 47 -18.61 -17.94 0.49
C ALA A 47 -17.57 -19.03 0.18
N ARG A 48 -16.37 -18.63 -0.26
CA ARG A 48 -15.24 -19.55 -0.51
C ARG A 48 -14.80 -20.25 0.77
N TYR A 49 -14.69 -19.52 1.87
CA TYR A 49 -14.37 -20.09 3.18
C TYR A 49 -15.38 -21.15 3.62
N ARG A 50 -16.69 -20.85 3.50
CA ARG A 50 -17.74 -21.82 3.83
C ARG A 50 -17.64 -23.07 2.96
N SER A 51 -17.38 -22.92 1.66
CA SER A 51 -17.20 -24.05 0.74
C SER A 51 -15.96 -24.87 1.11
N ALA A 52 -14.85 -24.23 1.50
CA ALA A 52 -13.65 -24.90 1.95
C ALA A 52 -13.87 -25.70 3.24
N MET A 53 -14.60 -25.14 4.20
CA MET A 53 -14.98 -25.83 5.45
C MET A 53 -15.95 -26.99 5.20
N GLY A 54 -16.74 -26.95 4.13
CA GLY A 54 -17.60 -28.04 3.67
C GLY A 54 -16.88 -29.19 2.96
N GLY A 55 -15.52 -29.19 2.93
CA GLY A 55 -14.71 -30.27 2.35
C GLY A 55 -14.34 -30.09 0.87
N ASN A 56 -14.60 -28.94 0.26
CA ASN A 56 -14.18 -28.65 -1.10
C ASN A 56 -12.68 -28.35 -1.19
N VAL A 57 -11.90 -29.34 -1.63
CA VAL A 57 -10.42 -29.27 -1.74
C VAL A 57 -9.97 -28.12 -2.65
N SER A 58 -10.66 -27.89 -3.77
CA SER A 58 -10.32 -26.78 -4.68
C SER A 58 -10.49 -25.40 -4.00
N ALA A 59 -11.55 -25.23 -3.22
CA ALA A 59 -11.77 -24.01 -2.45
C ALA A 59 -10.75 -23.85 -1.33
N GLN A 60 -10.32 -24.93 -0.67
CA GLN A 60 -9.27 -24.93 0.35
C GLN A 60 -7.92 -24.48 -0.24
N ASN A 61 -7.49 -25.08 -1.35
CA ASN A 61 -6.25 -24.73 -2.00
C ASN A 61 -6.22 -23.25 -2.45
N LYS A 62 -7.29 -22.78 -3.09
CA LYS A 62 -7.39 -21.37 -3.50
C LYS A 62 -7.43 -20.40 -2.31
N MET A 63 -8.00 -20.81 -1.19
CA MET A 63 -8.02 -19.98 0.03
C MET A 63 -6.62 -19.88 0.65
N LEU A 64 -5.87 -20.99 0.73
CA LEU A 64 -4.50 -21.00 1.22
C LEU A 64 -3.56 -20.19 0.33
N GLU A 65 -3.69 -20.31 -0.99
CA GLU A 65 -2.93 -19.51 -1.96
C GLU A 65 -3.18 -18.01 -1.77
N GLN A 66 -4.44 -17.61 -1.61
CA GLN A 66 -4.82 -16.21 -1.43
C GLN A 66 -4.32 -15.64 -0.09
N LEU A 67 -4.38 -16.41 0.99
CA LEU A 67 -3.83 -16.02 2.29
C LEU A 67 -2.29 -15.92 2.24
N GLY A 68 -1.64 -16.84 1.55
CA GLY A 68 -0.19 -16.81 1.31
C GLY A 68 0.24 -15.56 0.54
N ALA A 69 -0.47 -15.20 -0.54
CA ALA A 69 -0.20 -14.00 -1.31
C ALA A 69 -0.40 -12.73 -0.47
N ALA A 70 -1.48 -12.62 0.30
CA ALA A 70 -1.74 -11.47 1.18
C ALA A 70 -0.66 -11.28 2.24
N THR A 71 -0.16 -12.38 2.84
CA THR A 71 0.95 -12.30 3.81
C THR A 71 2.27 -11.91 3.18
N ALA A 72 2.53 -12.33 1.94
CA ALA A 72 3.72 -11.94 1.18
C ALA A 72 3.70 -10.43 0.86
N GLU A 73 2.57 -9.88 0.40
CA GLU A 73 2.41 -8.45 0.15
C GLU A 73 2.60 -7.60 1.42
N GLN A 74 2.07 -8.06 2.55
CA GLN A 74 2.27 -7.37 3.83
C GLN A 74 3.74 -7.33 4.24
N LYS A 75 4.47 -8.43 4.05
CA LYS A 75 5.93 -8.48 4.34
C LYS A 75 6.72 -7.56 3.43
N VAL A 76 6.35 -7.42 2.15
CA VAL A 76 6.97 -6.48 1.21
C VAL A 76 6.71 -5.04 1.65
N LYS A 77 5.46 -4.67 1.92
CA LYS A 77 5.10 -3.34 2.42
C LYS A 77 5.84 -2.98 3.72
N GLN A 78 5.97 -3.92 4.65
CA GLN A 78 6.73 -3.69 5.89
C GLN A 78 8.24 -3.50 5.65
N ARG A 79 8.80 -4.08 4.59
CA ARG A 79 10.22 -3.87 4.21
C ARG A 79 10.41 -2.49 3.57
N GLU A 80 9.47 -2.05 2.74
CA GLU A 80 9.52 -0.73 2.09
C GLU A 80 9.37 0.42 3.10
N THR A 81 8.62 0.22 4.19
CA THR A 81 8.48 1.23 5.26
C THR A 81 9.65 1.30 6.22
N LYS A 82 10.55 0.30 6.24
CA LYS A 82 11.81 0.40 6.97
C LYS A 82 12.76 1.26 6.13
N ALA A 83 13.13 2.43 6.66
CA ALA A 83 14.15 3.27 6.08
C ALA A 83 15.38 2.43 5.65
N PRO A 84 15.94 2.67 4.47
CA PRO A 84 17.10 1.93 4.01
C PRO A 84 18.17 2.01 5.10
N LYS A 85 18.67 0.86 5.56
CA LYS A 85 19.80 0.83 6.48
C LYS A 85 20.96 1.50 5.77
N LEU A 86 21.44 2.60 6.34
CA LEU A 86 22.66 3.26 5.90
C LEU A 86 23.76 2.20 5.72
N GLY A 87 24.45 2.27 4.59
CA GLY A 87 25.55 1.36 4.34
C GLY A 87 26.62 1.56 5.41
N LYS A 88 27.32 0.49 5.80
CA LYS A 88 28.37 0.51 6.85
C LYS A 88 29.40 1.64 6.65
N LYS A 89 29.63 2.04 5.41
CA LYS A 89 30.50 3.17 5.04
C LYS A 89 29.87 4.53 5.37
N GLU A 90 28.57 4.67 5.18
CA GLU A 90 27.83 5.90 5.48
C GLU A 90 27.64 6.08 6.98
N GLU A 91 27.38 4.99 7.72
CA GLU A 91 27.36 5.02 9.19
C GLU A 91 28.70 5.43 9.77
N GLN A 92 29.82 4.95 9.20
CA GLN A 92 31.16 5.34 9.62
C GLN A 92 31.47 6.80 9.28
N GLN A 93 31.02 7.31 8.14
CA GLN A 93 31.19 8.73 7.77
C GLN A 93 30.41 9.66 8.68
N ILE A 94 29.14 9.32 9.02
CA ILE A 94 28.33 10.11 9.95
C ILE A 94 28.93 10.06 11.36
N ALA A 95 29.39 8.90 11.80
CA ALA A 95 30.08 8.76 13.10
C ALA A 95 31.37 9.58 13.13
N ALA A 96 32.15 9.62 12.05
CA ALA A 96 33.36 10.42 11.93
C ALA A 96 33.11 11.94 11.92
N GLN A 97 31.96 12.36 11.33
CA GLN A 97 31.55 13.77 11.32
C GLN A 97 31.04 14.26 12.67
N ASN A 98 30.49 13.36 13.49
CA ASN A 98 29.95 13.66 14.82
C ASN A 98 30.97 13.51 15.96
N VAL A 99 32.26 13.33 15.67
CA VAL A 99 33.30 13.29 16.68
C VAL A 99 33.53 14.72 17.22
N GLY A 100 32.88 15.01 18.34
CA GLY A 100 33.11 16.25 19.12
C GLY A 100 34.08 16.00 20.28
N GLY A 101 34.82 17.00 20.68
CA GLY A 101 35.70 16.97 21.84
C GLY A 101 37.17 17.10 21.54
N LYS A 102 38.05 16.59 22.44
CA LYS A 102 39.51 16.78 22.41
C LYS A 102 40.20 16.29 21.12
N PHE A 103 39.55 15.41 20.37
CA PHE A 103 40.03 14.81 19.11
C PHE A 103 39.23 15.26 17.88
N ALA A 104 38.45 16.34 17.97
CA ALA A 104 37.72 16.89 16.85
C ALA A 104 38.72 17.35 15.78
N PRO A 105 38.50 17.09 14.45
CA PRO A 105 39.35 17.62 13.41
C PRO A 105 39.33 19.15 13.45
N PRO A 106 40.50 19.84 13.20
CA PRO A 106 40.55 21.28 13.19
C PRO A 106 39.64 21.83 12.10
N THR A 107 38.96 22.95 12.43
CA THR A 107 38.13 23.65 11.44
C THR A 107 38.99 24.09 10.26
N PRO A 108 38.56 23.87 9.00
CA PRO A 108 39.31 24.30 7.83
C PRO A 108 39.50 25.83 7.88
N PRO A 109 40.68 26.34 7.49
CA PRO A 109 40.95 27.77 7.49
C PRO A 109 39.95 28.48 6.57
N LYS A 110 39.33 29.55 7.04
CA LYS A 110 38.51 30.42 6.22
C LYS A 110 39.41 31.14 5.24
N LEU A 111 39.30 30.81 3.95
CA LEU A 111 39.91 31.64 2.90
C LEU A 111 39.15 32.97 2.87
N VAL A 112 39.74 33.99 3.45
CA VAL A 112 39.32 35.38 3.27
C VAL A 112 39.85 35.82 1.91
N VAL A 113 38.97 35.77 0.91
CA VAL A 113 39.29 36.39 -0.39
C VAL A 113 39.06 37.89 -0.20
N ASP A 114 40.15 38.61 0.07
CA ASP A 114 40.13 40.08 0.09
C ASP A 114 40.08 40.56 -1.37
N ASN A 115 38.91 40.87 -1.82
CA ASN A 115 38.65 41.35 -3.19
C ASN A 115 38.74 42.88 -3.17
N ARG A 116 39.97 43.40 -3.14
CA ARG A 116 40.25 44.83 -3.37
C ARG A 116 40.47 45.13 -4.84
#